data_8f03c74fdc091aeb67bb1daba7c913ab
#
_entry.id   8f03c74fdc091aeb67bb1daba7c913ab
#
_cell.length_a   1.000
_cell.length_b   1.000
_cell.length_c   1.000
_cell.angle_alpha   90.00
_cell.angle_beta   90.00
_cell.angle_gamma   90.00
#
_symmetry.space_group_name_H-M   'P 1'
#
loop_
_entity.id
_entity.type
_entity.pdbx_description
1 polymer ?
#
loop_
_entity_poly.entity_id
_entity_poly.type
_entity_poly.pdbx_seq_one_letter_code
_entity_poly.pdbx_strand_id
1 'polypeptide(L)'
;MVVVVVDTEAEFDWARRQPRRAMGVTSVKSQMQMQRIFERYQVRPTYVLDYPVSSTPEAYEIIRELHRSGTCEIGAHLQPWDNPPFFERKTEENSYPGNLPCELEREKLVRLSRIIQENVGVRPRIYKAGRYGVGRATAQILSELGYEIDLSVVPGTDLTRQFGPDFSHCGAHPYWFGKAPALLEIPRSIGYTGLLAHTGNLAYALTMNERLKALHVPGILARLRLVERITLTPEGISFDEQRRLTRALLHEGQRVFSFSHHRPSLAPGNTPYVQNEADLRRFLRRIEQYLEFFAGEIGGRAATPFEVKALAERWRSQRDTEHTRKHRFPPGGEAGS
;
A
#
# COMPACT_ATOMS: atom_id res chain seq x y z
N MET A 1 -5.91 -6.31 -12.56
CA MET A 1 -6.37 -6.72 -11.20
C MET A 1 -6.29 -5.53 -10.26
N VAL A 2 -7.21 -5.40 -9.31
CA VAL A 2 -7.12 -4.43 -8.23
C VAL A 2 -7.00 -5.13 -6.88
N VAL A 3 -5.97 -4.75 -6.12
CA VAL A 3 -5.78 -5.15 -4.72
C VAL A 3 -6.26 -4.00 -3.85
N VAL A 4 -7.15 -4.29 -2.91
CA VAL A 4 -7.65 -3.30 -1.95
C VAL A 4 -6.90 -3.47 -0.64
N VAL A 5 -6.23 -2.41 -0.18
CA VAL A 5 -5.44 -2.40 1.05
C VAL A 5 -6.01 -1.36 2.01
N VAL A 6 -6.34 -1.79 3.21
CA VAL A 6 -6.87 -0.92 4.26
C VAL A 6 -5.88 -0.86 5.40
N ASP A 7 -5.30 0.31 5.63
CA ASP A 7 -4.46 0.57 6.79
C ASP A 7 -5.37 0.61 8.01
N THR A 8 -5.47 -0.56 8.65
CA THR A 8 -6.36 -0.81 9.78
C THR A 8 -5.62 -0.49 11.05
N GLU A 9 -5.53 0.80 11.31
CA GLU A 9 -4.70 1.39 12.33
C GLU A 9 -5.53 2.15 13.37
N ALA A 10 -4.89 2.50 14.48
CA ALA A 10 -5.47 3.35 15.51
C ALA A 10 -5.78 4.75 14.97
N GLU A 11 -6.65 5.42 15.67
CA GLU A 11 -6.99 6.82 15.44
C GLU A 11 -5.86 7.71 15.99
N PHE A 12 -5.42 8.67 15.18
CA PHE A 12 -4.36 9.62 15.52
C PHE A 12 -4.82 11.05 15.30
N ASP A 13 -4.19 11.99 16.00
CA ASP A 13 -4.30 13.39 15.66
C ASP A 13 -3.43 13.69 14.41
N TRP A 14 -4.07 13.76 13.25
CA TRP A 14 -3.42 14.02 11.96
C TRP A 14 -2.84 15.45 11.85
N ALA A 15 -3.30 16.38 12.68
CA ALA A 15 -2.77 17.74 12.72
C ALA A 15 -1.42 17.81 13.43
N ARG A 16 -1.13 16.85 14.30
CA ARG A 16 0.16 16.78 14.99
C ARG A 16 1.22 16.16 14.09
N ARG A 17 2.36 16.80 14.03
CA ARG A 17 3.59 16.15 13.58
C ARG A 17 4.00 15.09 14.60
N GLN A 18 4.84 14.16 14.17
CA GLN A 18 5.37 13.09 15.04
C GLN A 18 6.04 13.63 16.32
N PRO A 19 6.01 12.91 17.44
CA PRO A 19 5.42 11.56 17.60
C PRO A 19 3.91 11.62 17.80
N ARG A 20 3.19 10.74 17.11
CA ARG A 20 1.74 10.55 17.27
C ARG A 20 1.46 9.67 18.49
N ARG A 21 0.26 9.79 19.05
CA ARG A 21 -0.27 8.90 20.08
C ARG A 21 -1.56 8.30 19.57
N ALA A 22 -1.69 6.99 19.71
CA ALA A 22 -2.96 6.32 19.48
C ALA A 22 -4.03 6.90 20.43
N MET A 23 -5.16 7.34 19.86
CA MET A 23 -6.28 7.92 20.62
C MET A 23 -7.40 6.90 20.85
N GLY A 24 -7.50 5.87 19.98
CA GLY A 24 -8.51 4.84 20.08
C GLY A 24 -8.55 3.95 18.84
N VAL A 25 -9.52 3.05 18.84
CA VAL A 25 -9.81 2.14 17.71
C VAL A 25 -11.31 2.08 17.43
N THR A 26 -12.05 3.14 17.75
CA THR A 26 -13.52 3.19 17.74
C THR A 26 -14.10 3.09 16.34
N SER A 27 -13.37 3.53 15.31
CA SER A 27 -13.74 3.47 13.90
C SER A 27 -13.92 2.03 13.38
N VAL A 28 -13.42 1.01 14.12
CA VAL A 28 -13.62 -0.39 13.75
C VAL A 28 -15.11 -0.77 13.69
N LYS A 29 -15.97 -0.14 14.49
CA LYS A 29 -17.43 -0.35 14.46
C LYS A 29 -18.04 -0.03 13.08
N SER A 30 -17.44 0.90 12.36
CA SER A 30 -17.86 1.27 10.99
C SER A 30 -17.31 0.34 9.91
N GLN A 31 -16.42 -0.60 10.27
CA GLN A 31 -15.78 -1.54 9.35
C GLN A 31 -16.80 -2.34 8.52
N MET A 32 -17.88 -2.79 9.16
CA MET A 32 -18.91 -3.59 8.51
C MET A 32 -19.67 -2.81 7.40
N GLN A 33 -19.76 -1.49 7.52
CA GLN A 33 -20.39 -0.67 6.47
C GLN A 33 -19.58 -0.71 5.17
N MET A 34 -18.26 -0.62 5.28
CA MET A 34 -17.35 -0.72 4.15
C MET A 34 -17.26 -2.15 3.63
N GLN A 35 -17.23 -3.15 4.52
CA GLN A 35 -17.17 -4.56 4.17
C GLN A 35 -18.33 -4.97 3.26
N ARG A 36 -19.55 -4.48 3.51
CA ARG A 36 -20.72 -4.74 2.65
C ARG A 36 -20.53 -4.20 1.22
N ILE A 37 -19.81 -3.10 1.04
CA ILE A 37 -19.45 -2.60 -0.29
C ILE A 37 -18.49 -3.59 -0.95
N PHE A 38 -17.44 -4.00 -0.26
CA PHE A 38 -16.47 -4.95 -0.79
C PHE A 38 -17.12 -6.28 -1.20
N GLU A 39 -17.99 -6.84 -0.37
CA GLU A 39 -18.71 -8.08 -0.67
C GLU A 39 -19.59 -7.97 -1.92
N ARG A 40 -20.28 -6.84 -2.13
CA ARG A 40 -21.09 -6.58 -3.32
C ARG A 40 -20.28 -6.65 -4.62
N TYR A 41 -19.02 -6.21 -4.57
CA TYR A 41 -18.11 -6.24 -5.71
C TYR A 41 -17.13 -7.42 -5.69
N GLN A 42 -17.38 -8.42 -4.85
CA GLN A 42 -16.53 -9.62 -4.70
C GLN A 42 -15.06 -9.28 -4.39
N VAL A 43 -14.84 -8.23 -3.64
CA VAL A 43 -13.52 -7.79 -3.18
C VAL A 43 -13.21 -8.44 -1.85
N ARG A 44 -12.06 -9.10 -1.76
CA ARG A 44 -11.44 -9.53 -0.50
C ARG A 44 -10.34 -8.54 -0.15
N PRO A 45 -10.61 -7.51 0.69
CA PRO A 45 -9.61 -6.53 1.06
C PRO A 45 -8.51 -7.15 1.92
N THR A 46 -7.34 -6.52 1.92
CA THR A 46 -6.27 -6.81 2.86
C THR A 46 -6.30 -5.79 3.98
N TYR A 47 -6.62 -6.22 5.19
CA TYR A 47 -6.55 -5.41 6.40
C TYR A 47 -5.15 -5.54 7.00
N VAL A 48 -4.33 -4.48 6.89
CA VAL A 48 -3.01 -4.45 7.52
C VAL A 48 -3.16 -3.82 8.91
N LEU A 49 -2.87 -4.60 9.95
CA LEU A 49 -3.21 -4.29 11.35
C LEU A 49 -2.01 -3.73 12.09
N ASP A 50 -2.22 -2.62 12.81
CA ASP A 50 -1.28 -2.13 13.81
C ASP A 50 -1.44 -2.84 15.17
N TYR A 51 -0.56 -2.51 16.12
CA TYR A 51 -0.58 -3.13 17.45
C TYR A 51 -1.84 -2.76 18.25
N PRO A 52 -2.30 -1.50 18.33
CA PRO A 52 -3.51 -1.14 19.06
C PRO A 52 -4.76 -1.88 18.56
N VAL A 53 -4.97 -1.99 17.26
CA VAL A 53 -6.08 -2.75 16.68
C VAL A 53 -5.97 -4.22 17.01
N SER A 54 -4.77 -4.78 16.92
CA SER A 54 -4.51 -6.20 17.17
C SER A 54 -4.61 -6.60 18.66
N SER A 55 -4.48 -5.64 19.59
CA SER A 55 -4.48 -5.88 21.03
C SER A 55 -5.79 -5.47 21.74
N THR A 56 -6.68 -4.74 21.06
CA THR A 56 -7.93 -4.26 21.64
C THR A 56 -9.08 -5.21 21.29
N PRO A 57 -9.75 -5.86 22.26
CA PRO A 57 -10.80 -6.86 22.01
C PRO A 57 -11.90 -6.38 21.08
N GLU A 58 -12.43 -5.18 21.29
CA GLU A 58 -13.52 -4.61 20.49
C GLU A 58 -13.13 -4.42 19.02
N ALA A 59 -11.82 -4.34 18.72
CA ALA A 59 -11.31 -4.20 17.37
C ALA A 59 -10.96 -5.55 16.75
N TYR A 60 -10.12 -6.35 17.42
CA TYR A 60 -9.66 -7.59 16.80
C TYR A 60 -10.75 -8.65 16.65
N GLU A 61 -11.81 -8.64 17.49
CA GLU A 61 -12.93 -9.58 17.36
C GLU A 61 -13.69 -9.41 16.05
N ILE A 62 -13.93 -8.17 15.63
CA ILE A 62 -14.55 -7.86 14.33
C ILE A 62 -13.65 -8.34 13.18
N ILE A 63 -12.37 -8.05 13.25
CA ILE A 63 -11.40 -8.47 12.23
C ILE A 63 -11.25 -9.99 12.17
N ARG A 64 -11.23 -10.64 13.32
CA ARG A 64 -11.18 -12.11 13.43
C ARG A 64 -12.39 -12.76 12.77
N GLU A 65 -13.59 -12.21 12.98
CA GLU A 65 -14.81 -12.73 12.35
C GLU A 65 -14.78 -12.57 10.83
N LEU A 66 -14.36 -11.40 10.33
CA LEU A 66 -14.17 -11.17 8.89
C LEU A 66 -13.13 -12.12 8.28
N HIS A 67 -12.04 -12.40 9.01
CA HIS A 67 -11.05 -13.36 8.55
C HIS A 67 -11.58 -14.79 8.52
N ARG A 68 -12.28 -15.21 9.57
CA ARG A 68 -12.88 -16.55 9.65
C ARG A 68 -13.94 -16.80 8.58
N SER A 69 -14.70 -15.79 8.21
CA SER A 69 -15.67 -15.88 7.11
C SER A 69 -15.00 -15.92 5.72
N GLY A 70 -13.67 -15.78 5.64
CA GLY A 70 -12.93 -15.78 4.38
C GLY A 70 -13.12 -14.54 3.52
N THR A 71 -13.64 -13.45 4.08
CA THR A 71 -14.00 -12.23 3.32
C THR A 71 -12.86 -11.22 3.26
N CYS A 72 -11.72 -11.46 3.92
CA CYS A 72 -10.54 -10.58 3.89
C CYS A 72 -9.23 -11.36 4.04
N GLU A 73 -8.12 -10.71 3.69
CA GLU A 73 -6.76 -11.09 4.04
C GLU A 73 -6.25 -10.22 5.20
N ILE A 74 -5.31 -10.77 5.98
CA ILE A 74 -4.70 -10.08 7.12
C ILE A 74 -3.21 -9.88 6.88
N GLY A 75 -2.76 -8.63 7.10
CA GLY A 75 -1.35 -8.26 7.12
C GLY A 75 -0.96 -7.56 8.42
N ALA A 76 0.34 -7.28 8.57
CA ALA A 76 0.88 -6.50 9.67
C ALA A 76 1.24 -5.08 9.21
N HIS A 77 0.95 -4.08 10.07
CA HIS A 77 1.24 -2.67 9.84
C HIS A 77 2.05 -2.10 11.00
N LEU A 78 3.38 -2.12 10.88
CA LEU A 78 4.24 -1.69 11.97
C LEU A 78 4.30 -0.17 12.06
N GLN A 79 3.74 0.37 13.13
CA GLN A 79 3.84 1.77 13.55
C GLN A 79 4.75 1.81 14.80
N PRO A 80 5.99 2.34 14.74
CA PRO A 80 6.93 2.27 15.87
C PRO A 80 6.42 2.87 17.17
N TRP A 81 5.67 3.98 17.08
CA TRP A 81 5.24 4.76 18.24
C TRP A 81 4.13 4.12 19.09
N ASP A 82 3.41 3.14 18.55
CA ASP A 82 2.31 2.43 19.23
C ASP A 82 2.56 0.93 19.40
N ASN A 83 3.66 0.41 18.83
CA ASN A 83 4.03 -1.00 18.92
C ASN A 83 5.17 -1.20 19.92
N PRO A 84 4.99 -1.98 21.01
CA PRO A 84 6.06 -2.29 21.95
C PRO A 84 7.15 -3.19 21.32
N PRO A 85 8.39 -3.16 21.89
CA PRO A 85 8.83 -2.39 23.04
C PRO A 85 9.17 -0.94 22.67
N PHE A 86 9.09 -0.02 23.63
CA PHE A 86 9.31 1.41 23.43
C PHE A 86 10.69 1.82 23.96
N PHE A 87 11.75 1.37 23.30
CA PHE A 87 13.14 1.70 23.69
C PHE A 87 13.69 2.90 22.91
N GLU A 88 13.10 3.23 21.78
CA GLU A 88 13.50 4.34 20.94
C GLU A 88 13.03 5.69 21.49
N ARG A 89 13.78 6.75 21.14
CA ARG A 89 13.30 8.12 21.35
C ARG A 89 12.11 8.39 20.43
N LYS A 90 11.08 9.06 20.94
CA LYS A 90 9.91 9.50 20.17
C LYS A 90 10.27 10.71 19.29
N THR A 91 10.90 10.47 18.16
CA THR A 91 11.27 11.47 17.15
C THR A 91 10.54 11.20 15.84
N GLU A 92 10.56 12.17 14.93
CA GLU A 92 10.02 11.97 13.58
C GLU A 92 10.81 10.89 12.82
N GLU A 93 12.13 10.86 12.97
CA GLU A 93 13.02 9.85 12.37
C GLU A 93 12.65 8.45 12.82
N ASN A 94 12.51 8.22 14.13
CA ASN A 94 12.17 6.91 14.69
C ASN A 94 10.70 6.51 14.48
N SER A 95 9.90 7.36 13.84
CA SER A 95 8.55 6.99 13.41
C SER A 95 8.54 6.13 12.14
N TYR A 96 9.66 5.99 11.46
CA TYR A 96 9.85 5.08 10.33
C TYR A 96 10.46 3.76 10.83
N PRO A 97 9.79 2.61 10.66
CA PRO A 97 10.30 1.32 11.17
C PRO A 97 11.74 1.02 10.76
N GLY A 98 12.06 1.25 9.50
CA GLY A 98 13.37 0.96 8.94
C GLY A 98 14.52 1.87 9.40
N ASN A 99 14.25 2.90 10.20
CA ASN A 99 15.24 3.74 10.84
C ASN A 99 15.61 3.26 12.25
N LEU A 100 14.83 2.31 12.77
CA LEU A 100 15.14 1.71 14.07
C LEU A 100 16.38 0.81 13.98
N PRO A 101 17.11 0.58 15.09
CA PRO A 101 18.08 -0.51 15.16
C PRO A 101 17.44 -1.83 14.71
N CYS A 102 18.18 -2.64 13.95
CA CYS A 102 17.70 -3.88 13.33
C CYS A 102 17.01 -4.80 14.34
N GLU A 103 17.60 -4.98 15.52
CA GLU A 103 17.05 -5.82 16.59
C GLU A 103 15.72 -5.27 17.13
N LEU A 104 15.60 -3.95 17.22
CA LEU A 104 14.37 -3.32 17.70
C LEU A 104 13.24 -3.40 16.66
N GLU A 105 13.54 -3.16 15.37
CA GLU A 105 12.58 -3.37 14.28
C GLU A 105 12.09 -4.81 14.27
N ARG A 106 13.01 -5.77 14.38
CA ARG A 106 12.70 -7.20 14.47
C ARG A 106 11.81 -7.52 15.67
N GLU A 107 12.17 -7.06 16.86
CA GLU A 107 11.41 -7.36 18.08
C GLU A 107 10.00 -6.80 18.02
N LYS A 108 9.83 -5.59 17.49
CA LYS A 108 8.52 -4.98 17.27
C LYS A 108 7.69 -5.82 16.30
N LEU A 109 8.26 -6.26 15.18
CA LEU A 109 7.59 -7.13 14.20
C LEU A 109 7.23 -8.50 14.77
N VAL A 110 8.09 -9.11 15.57
CA VAL A 110 7.80 -10.36 16.27
C VAL A 110 6.60 -10.20 17.20
N ARG A 111 6.55 -9.12 17.99
CA ARG A 111 5.43 -8.84 18.91
C ARG A 111 4.15 -8.59 18.15
N LEU A 112 4.20 -7.79 17.07
CA LEU A 112 3.04 -7.52 16.23
C LEU A 112 2.51 -8.81 15.58
N SER A 113 3.39 -9.61 14.99
CA SER A 113 3.01 -10.88 14.38
C SER A 113 2.37 -11.83 15.38
N ARG A 114 2.93 -11.89 16.60
CA ARG A 114 2.42 -12.74 17.67
C ARG A 114 1.04 -12.30 18.14
N ILE A 115 0.82 -11.00 18.40
CA ILE A 115 -0.47 -10.52 18.87
C ILE A 115 -1.57 -10.69 17.81
N ILE A 116 -1.24 -10.51 16.53
CA ILE A 116 -2.16 -10.81 15.43
C ILE A 116 -2.51 -12.30 15.44
N GLN A 117 -1.52 -13.17 15.55
CA GLN A 117 -1.75 -14.62 15.56
C GLN A 117 -2.59 -15.07 16.77
N GLU A 118 -2.32 -14.55 17.95
CA GLU A 118 -3.03 -14.89 19.20
C GLU A 118 -4.49 -14.41 19.17
N ASN A 119 -4.73 -13.18 18.71
CA ASN A 119 -6.03 -12.54 18.82
C ASN A 119 -6.90 -12.68 17.57
N VAL A 120 -6.31 -12.61 16.38
CA VAL A 120 -7.05 -12.74 15.10
C VAL A 120 -7.07 -14.18 14.59
N GLY A 121 -6.08 -15.00 14.99
CA GLY A 121 -6.02 -16.42 14.66
C GLY A 121 -5.25 -16.73 13.36
N VAL A 122 -4.48 -15.78 12.83
CA VAL A 122 -3.68 -15.97 11.63
C VAL A 122 -2.29 -15.36 11.79
N ARG A 123 -1.26 -16.08 11.36
CA ARG A 123 0.09 -15.53 11.25
C ARG A 123 0.16 -14.65 10.01
N PRO A 124 0.46 -13.34 10.14
CA PRO A 124 0.51 -12.45 8.99
C PRO A 124 1.70 -12.81 8.07
N ARG A 125 1.43 -12.83 6.77
CA ARG A 125 2.43 -13.05 5.71
C ARG A 125 2.50 -11.88 4.74
N ILE A 126 1.68 -10.85 4.98
CA ILE A 126 1.63 -9.59 4.24
C ILE A 126 2.10 -8.50 5.19
N TYR A 127 2.97 -7.64 4.73
CA TYR A 127 3.49 -6.50 5.49
C TYR A 127 3.22 -5.18 4.78
N LYS A 128 3.03 -4.15 5.57
CA LYS A 128 3.08 -2.75 5.13
C LYS A 128 3.72 -1.91 6.23
N ALA A 129 4.80 -1.23 5.91
CA ALA A 129 5.48 -0.36 6.87
C ALA A 129 4.64 0.89 7.17
N GLY A 130 4.54 1.27 8.43
CA GLY A 130 4.04 2.57 8.83
C GLY A 130 4.83 3.68 8.13
N ARG A 131 4.14 4.69 7.63
CA ARG A 131 4.73 5.79 6.85
C ARG A 131 5.57 5.34 5.65
N TYR A 132 5.33 4.11 5.14
CA TYR A 132 6.14 3.50 4.07
C TYR A 132 7.62 3.29 4.46
N GLY A 133 7.92 3.23 5.75
CA GLY A 133 9.25 3.32 6.34
C GLY A 133 10.07 2.03 6.30
N VAL A 134 10.27 1.44 5.13
CA VAL A 134 11.20 0.31 4.98
C VAL A 134 12.66 0.75 5.06
N GLY A 135 13.51 -0.10 5.64
CA GLY A 135 14.93 0.14 5.81
C GLY A 135 15.80 -0.98 5.24
N ARG A 136 17.10 -0.86 5.42
CA ARG A 136 18.09 -1.82 4.88
C ARG A 136 17.91 -3.24 5.44
N ALA A 137 17.48 -3.36 6.70
CA ALA A 137 17.28 -4.64 7.36
C ALA A 137 15.89 -5.22 7.14
N THR A 138 14.90 -4.39 6.79
CA THR A 138 13.48 -4.77 6.73
C THR A 138 13.24 -6.01 5.87
N ALA A 139 13.80 -6.07 4.65
CA ALA A 139 13.61 -7.22 3.77
C ALA A 139 14.12 -8.54 4.38
N GLN A 140 15.26 -8.49 5.05
CA GLN A 140 15.84 -9.66 5.73
C GLN A 140 14.95 -10.08 6.91
N ILE A 141 14.54 -9.12 7.75
CA ILE A 141 13.67 -9.38 8.91
C ILE A 141 12.35 -10.00 8.46
N LEU A 142 11.71 -9.44 7.42
CA LEU A 142 10.46 -9.97 6.88
C LEU A 142 10.61 -11.40 6.39
N SER A 143 11.66 -11.68 5.61
CA SER A 143 11.95 -13.02 5.09
C SER A 143 12.16 -14.05 6.22
N GLU A 144 12.95 -13.71 7.23
CA GLU A 144 13.23 -14.57 8.39
C GLU A 144 11.98 -14.80 9.26
N LEU A 145 11.07 -13.86 9.31
CA LEU A 145 9.80 -13.99 10.03
C LEU A 145 8.71 -14.68 9.20
N GLY A 146 9.00 -15.06 7.94
CA GLY A 146 8.08 -15.78 7.07
C GLY A 146 7.03 -14.90 6.39
N TYR A 147 7.28 -13.60 6.28
CA TYR A 147 6.51 -12.75 5.37
C TYR A 147 6.81 -13.07 3.91
N GLU A 148 5.89 -12.80 3.04
CA GLU A 148 5.98 -13.15 1.62
C GLU A 148 5.72 -11.97 0.69
N ILE A 149 4.96 -10.98 1.18
CA ILE A 149 4.50 -9.82 0.39
C ILE A 149 4.73 -8.54 1.19
N ASP A 150 5.30 -7.54 0.52
CA ASP A 150 5.38 -6.16 1.02
C ASP A 150 4.50 -5.23 0.18
N LEU A 151 3.88 -4.25 0.82
CA LEU A 151 2.98 -3.26 0.23
C LEU A 151 3.46 -1.83 0.52
N SER A 152 4.75 -1.64 0.80
CA SER A 152 5.27 -0.40 1.39
C SER A 152 5.79 0.60 0.36
N VAL A 153 6.11 0.18 -0.87
CA VAL A 153 6.76 1.06 -1.85
C VAL A 153 5.79 2.08 -2.45
N VAL A 154 6.22 3.34 -2.48
CA VAL A 154 5.52 4.45 -3.14
C VAL A 154 6.34 4.92 -4.34
N PRO A 155 6.10 4.41 -5.54
CA PRO A 155 6.93 4.65 -6.72
C PRO A 155 7.18 6.14 -7.01
N GLY A 156 8.40 6.46 -7.44
CA GLY A 156 8.77 7.81 -7.85
C GLY A 156 8.69 8.85 -6.73
N THR A 157 8.84 8.44 -5.44
CA THR A 157 8.73 9.33 -4.28
C THR A 157 10.01 9.34 -3.46
N ASP A 158 10.56 10.51 -3.23
CA ASP A 158 11.65 10.74 -2.28
C ASP A 158 11.07 11.25 -0.95
N LEU A 159 11.20 10.45 0.11
CA LEU A 159 10.76 10.78 1.48
C LEU A 159 11.93 11.19 2.39
N THR A 160 13.14 11.32 1.87
CA THR A 160 14.36 11.58 2.69
C THR A 160 14.29 12.87 3.49
N ARG A 161 13.62 13.90 2.98
CA ARG A 161 13.39 15.16 3.71
C ARG A 161 12.54 15.00 4.97
N GLN A 162 11.83 13.88 5.09
CA GLN A 162 11.00 13.53 6.25
C GLN A 162 11.60 12.34 7.01
N PHE A 163 12.86 12.02 6.80
CA PHE A 163 13.56 10.84 7.34
C PHE A 163 13.05 9.50 6.79
N GLY A 164 12.24 9.49 5.74
CA GLY A 164 11.74 8.29 5.10
C GLY A 164 12.68 7.77 4.00
N PRO A 165 12.35 6.62 3.39
CA PRO A 165 13.13 6.05 2.29
C PRO A 165 13.00 6.85 0.98
N ASP A 166 13.98 6.68 0.10
CA ASP A 166 13.95 7.15 -1.27
C ASP A 166 13.43 6.04 -2.21
N PHE A 167 12.24 6.24 -2.75
CA PHE A 167 11.61 5.37 -3.73
C PHE A 167 11.63 5.98 -5.16
N SER A 168 12.42 7.03 -5.40
CA SER A 168 12.45 7.74 -6.69
C SER A 168 12.79 6.81 -7.86
N HIS A 169 13.56 5.76 -7.60
CA HIS A 169 13.97 4.75 -8.58
C HIS A 169 13.13 3.48 -8.57
N CYS A 170 12.13 3.37 -7.68
CA CYS A 170 11.28 2.19 -7.60
C CYS A 170 10.22 2.20 -8.70
N GLY A 171 10.04 1.05 -9.35
CA GLY A 171 9.03 0.85 -10.38
C GLY A 171 7.62 0.72 -9.81
N ALA A 172 6.61 0.93 -10.67
CA ALA A 172 5.19 0.83 -10.32
C ALA A 172 4.62 -0.60 -10.49
N HIS A 173 5.35 -1.51 -11.12
CA HIS A 173 4.92 -2.90 -11.31
C HIS A 173 5.35 -3.76 -10.13
N PRO A 174 4.60 -4.84 -9.78
CA PRO A 174 5.07 -5.81 -8.81
C PRO A 174 6.42 -6.42 -9.18
N TYR A 175 7.30 -6.58 -8.20
CA TYR A 175 8.65 -7.12 -8.41
C TYR A 175 9.14 -7.92 -7.20
N TRP A 176 10.06 -8.86 -7.46
CA TRP A 176 10.71 -9.65 -6.43
C TRP A 176 11.94 -8.93 -5.89
N PHE A 177 12.10 -8.95 -4.57
CA PHE A 177 13.26 -8.34 -3.91
C PHE A 177 13.73 -9.17 -2.70
N GLY A 178 14.86 -8.78 -2.12
CA GLY A 178 15.46 -9.50 -1.00
C GLY A 178 16.24 -10.74 -1.44
N LYS A 179 16.77 -11.47 -0.43
CA LYS A 179 17.43 -12.77 -0.64
C LYS A 179 16.38 -13.88 -0.63
N ALA A 180 16.78 -15.11 -0.96
CA ALA A 180 15.86 -16.26 -0.91
C ALA A 180 15.50 -16.62 0.56
N PRO A 181 14.20 -16.85 0.89
CA PRO A 181 13.05 -16.70 0.01
C PRO A 181 12.77 -15.23 -0.32
N ALA A 182 12.60 -14.91 -1.61
CA ALA A 182 12.35 -13.55 -2.07
C ALA A 182 10.94 -13.10 -1.70
N LEU A 183 10.81 -11.81 -1.37
CA LEU A 183 9.55 -11.15 -1.10
C LEU A 183 8.98 -10.58 -2.40
N LEU A 184 7.66 -10.56 -2.55
CA LEU A 184 6.98 -9.83 -3.61
C LEU A 184 6.60 -8.44 -3.11
N GLU A 185 7.13 -7.39 -3.74
CA GLU A 185 6.59 -6.05 -3.58
C GLU A 185 5.39 -5.85 -4.51
N ILE A 186 4.28 -5.32 -3.97
CA ILE A 186 3.15 -4.80 -4.74
C ILE A 186 3.05 -3.30 -4.45
N PRO A 187 3.67 -2.46 -5.30
CA PRO A 187 3.76 -1.03 -5.04
C PRO A 187 2.40 -0.34 -5.04
N ARG A 188 2.32 0.78 -4.34
CA ARG A 188 1.17 1.66 -4.39
C ARG A 188 0.95 2.18 -5.80
N SER A 189 -0.30 2.19 -6.28
CA SER A 189 -0.62 2.79 -7.59
C SER A 189 -0.62 4.31 -7.48
N ILE A 190 0.38 4.90 -8.10
CA ILE A 190 0.58 6.33 -8.20
C ILE A 190 1.19 6.65 -9.57
N GLY A 191 0.79 7.74 -10.16
CA GLY A 191 1.28 8.12 -11.49
C GLY A 191 0.93 9.55 -11.86
N TYR A 192 1.29 9.89 -13.07
CA TYR A 192 1.06 11.22 -13.63
C TYR A 192 -0.07 11.18 -14.64
N THR A 193 -0.91 12.21 -14.62
CA THR A 193 -1.97 12.43 -15.60
C THR A 193 -1.85 13.82 -16.21
N GLY A 194 -2.50 14.04 -17.37
CA GLY A 194 -2.46 15.32 -18.07
C GLY A 194 -1.69 15.27 -19.39
N LEU A 195 -1.71 16.37 -20.13
CA LEU A 195 -1.11 16.46 -21.47
C LEU A 195 0.41 16.19 -21.50
N LEU A 196 1.09 16.55 -20.42
CA LEU A 196 2.55 16.38 -20.27
C LEU A 196 2.89 15.22 -19.30
N ALA A 197 1.98 14.28 -19.10
CA ALA A 197 2.19 13.15 -18.18
C ALA A 197 3.47 12.34 -18.52
N HIS A 198 3.81 12.19 -19.79
CA HIS A 198 5.02 11.50 -20.25
C HIS A 198 6.33 12.17 -19.79
N THR A 199 6.30 13.45 -19.44
CA THR A 199 7.43 14.18 -18.81
C THR A 199 7.34 14.23 -17.30
N GLY A 200 6.39 13.49 -16.70
CA GLY A 200 5.89 13.67 -15.34
C GLY A 200 6.97 13.72 -14.27
N ASN A 201 7.92 12.80 -14.27
CA ASN A 201 8.99 12.80 -13.27
C ASN A 201 9.86 14.05 -13.35
N LEU A 202 10.27 14.46 -14.57
CA LEU A 202 11.12 15.64 -14.77
C LEU A 202 10.31 16.94 -14.51
N ALA A 203 9.13 17.04 -15.09
CA ALA A 203 8.27 18.21 -14.90
C ALA A 203 7.85 18.36 -13.43
N TYR A 204 7.53 17.24 -12.75
CA TYR A 204 7.17 17.25 -11.34
C TYR A 204 8.37 17.60 -10.44
N ALA A 205 9.56 17.07 -10.71
CA ALA A 205 10.77 17.44 -9.98
C ALA A 205 11.06 18.95 -10.06
N LEU A 206 10.87 19.54 -11.24
CA LEU A 206 10.99 20.99 -11.44
C LEU A 206 9.91 21.76 -10.64
N THR A 207 8.67 21.28 -10.64
CA THR A 207 7.56 21.94 -9.91
C THR A 207 7.66 21.75 -8.39
N MET A 208 8.40 20.76 -7.90
CA MET A 208 8.66 20.54 -6.47
C MET A 208 9.76 21.44 -5.90
N ASN A 209 10.41 22.26 -6.74
CA ASN A 209 11.30 23.32 -6.27
C ASN A 209 10.53 24.28 -5.34
N GLU A 210 11.09 24.59 -4.16
CA GLU A 210 10.43 25.40 -3.12
C GLU A 210 9.99 26.78 -3.62
N ARG A 211 10.74 27.40 -4.54
CA ARG A 211 10.37 28.67 -5.16
C ARG A 211 9.12 28.56 -6.03
N LEU A 212 9.01 27.47 -6.79
CA LEU A 212 7.86 27.22 -7.66
C LEU A 212 6.63 26.76 -6.86
N LYS A 213 6.83 26.07 -5.73
CA LYS A 213 5.75 25.77 -4.78
C LYS A 213 5.18 27.05 -4.14
N ALA A 214 6.05 27.97 -3.73
CA ALA A 214 5.63 29.27 -3.18
C ALA A 214 4.78 30.08 -4.19
N LEU A 215 5.02 29.88 -5.49
CA LEU A 215 4.24 30.48 -6.58
C LEU A 215 3.01 29.65 -6.99
N HIS A 216 2.67 28.58 -6.25
CA HIS A 216 1.54 27.67 -6.51
C HIS A 216 1.57 27.01 -7.91
N VAL A 217 2.75 26.95 -8.56
CA VAL A 217 2.91 26.40 -9.90
C VAL A 217 2.39 24.95 -10.02
N PRO A 218 2.64 24.02 -9.07
CA PRO A 218 2.08 22.66 -9.15
C PRO A 218 0.55 22.68 -9.20
N GLY A 219 -0.09 23.51 -8.40
CA GLY A 219 -1.56 23.64 -8.38
C GLY A 219 -2.12 24.23 -9.68
N ILE A 220 -1.42 25.17 -10.30
CA ILE A 220 -1.80 25.75 -11.60
C ILE A 220 -1.68 24.70 -12.70
N LEU A 221 -0.58 23.94 -12.75
CA LEU A 221 -0.36 22.87 -13.74
C LEU A 221 -1.42 21.77 -13.61
N ALA A 222 -1.76 21.37 -12.39
CA ALA A 222 -2.83 20.41 -12.13
C ALA A 222 -4.20 20.94 -12.58
N ARG A 223 -4.51 22.20 -12.26
CA ARG A 223 -5.77 22.86 -12.64
C ARG A 223 -5.92 23.00 -14.16
N LEU A 224 -4.81 23.23 -14.87
CA LEU A 224 -4.76 23.24 -16.33
C LEU A 224 -4.65 21.83 -16.95
N ARG A 225 -4.66 20.79 -16.13
CA ARG A 225 -4.49 19.38 -16.55
C ARG A 225 -3.21 19.14 -17.38
N LEU A 226 -2.16 19.90 -17.14
CA LEU A 226 -0.88 19.74 -17.81
C LEU A 226 -0.06 18.60 -17.22
N VAL A 227 0.14 18.61 -15.89
CA VAL A 227 0.76 17.52 -15.12
C VAL A 227 0.12 17.49 -13.75
N GLU A 228 -0.39 16.35 -13.36
CA GLU A 228 -0.95 16.10 -12.05
C GLU A 228 -0.48 14.73 -11.56
N ARG A 229 0.07 14.68 -10.33
CA ARG A 229 0.46 13.43 -9.69
C ARG A 229 -0.67 12.96 -8.80
N ILE A 230 -1.24 11.81 -9.14
CA ILE A 230 -2.38 11.24 -8.45
C ILE A 230 -1.98 9.91 -7.79
N THR A 231 -2.52 9.68 -6.60
CA THR A 231 -2.44 8.39 -5.90
C THR A 231 -3.81 7.71 -5.97
N LEU A 232 -3.83 6.40 -6.14
CA LEU A 232 -5.07 5.63 -6.19
C LEU A 232 -5.63 5.40 -4.77
N THR A 233 -6.45 6.33 -4.33
CA THR A 233 -7.08 6.36 -3.01
C THR A 233 -8.40 7.12 -3.05
N PRO A 234 -9.40 6.80 -2.21
CA PRO A 234 -10.61 7.62 -2.06
C PRO A 234 -10.38 8.87 -1.19
N GLU A 235 -9.23 8.97 -0.53
CA GLU A 235 -8.86 10.02 0.42
C GLU A 235 -8.32 11.25 -0.31
N GLY A 236 -9.11 12.32 -0.33
CA GLY A 236 -8.72 13.57 -0.98
C GLY A 236 -8.72 13.55 -2.52
N ILE A 237 -8.92 12.38 -3.15
CA ILE A 237 -8.93 12.19 -4.60
C ILE A 237 -10.36 11.93 -5.08
N SER A 238 -10.80 12.63 -6.11
CA SER A 238 -12.12 12.45 -6.71
C SER A 238 -12.18 11.17 -7.56
N PHE A 239 -13.40 10.70 -7.83
CA PHE A 239 -13.59 9.54 -8.72
C PHE A 239 -13.06 9.80 -10.14
N ASP A 240 -13.21 11.03 -10.66
CA ASP A 240 -12.68 11.38 -11.99
C ASP A 240 -11.14 11.31 -12.05
N GLU A 241 -10.47 11.75 -10.98
CA GLU A 241 -9.01 11.62 -10.85
C GLU A 241 -8.57 10.15 -10.78
N GLN A 242 -9.29 9.31 -10.02
CA GLN A 242 -9.03 7.86 -9.96
C GLN A 242 -9.18 7.20 -11.34
N ARG A 243 -10.22 7.58 -12.11
CA ARG A 243 -10.43 7.10 -13.48
C ARG A 243 -9.29 7.50 -14.41
N ARG A 244 -8.91 8.78 -14.38
CA ARG A 244 -7.79 9.30 -15.22
C ARG A 244 -6.50 8.56 -14.91
N LEU A 245 -6.17 8.43 -13.62
CA LEU A 245 -4.98 7.70 -13.19
C LEU A 245 -5.00 6.25 -13.68
N THR A 246 -6.10 5.53 -13.43
CA THR A 246 -6.21 4.12 -13.83
C THR A 246 -6.01 3.94 -15.33
N ARG A 247 -6.62 4.78 -16.16
CA ARG A 247 -6.45 4.73 -17.61
C ARG A 247 -5.02 5.07 -18.05
N ALA A 248 -4.38 6.06 -17.43
CA ALA A 248 -2.99 6.42 -17.70
C ALA A 248 -2.04 5.24 -17.38
N LEU A 249 -2.16 4.67 -16.19
CA LEU A 249 -1.34 3.54 -15.76
C LEU A 249 -1.58 2.27 -16.61
N LEU A 250 -2.83 2.03 -17.06
CA LEU A 250 -3.13 0.96 -18.01
C LEU A 250 -2.42 1.16 -19.35
N HIS A 251 -2.41 2.39 -19.85
CA HIS A 251 -1.69 2.75 -21.07
C HIS A 251 -0.18 2.54 -20.93
N GLU A 252 0.38 2.79 -19.75
CA GLU A 252 1.78 2.52 -19.40
C GLU A 252 2.06 1.02 -19.15
N GLY A 253 1.08 0.15 -19.33
CA GLY A 253 1.25 -1.30 -19.20
C GLY A 253 1.01 -1.85 -17.80
N GLN A 254 0.60 -1.04 -16.82
CA GLN A 254 0.28 -1.55 -15.48
C GLN A 254 -0.95 -2.46 -15.52
N ARG A 255 -0.88 -3.61 -14.84
CA ARG A 255 -1.96 -4.61 -14.78
C ARG A 255 -2.38 -4.97 -13.36
N VAL A 256 -1.62 -4.54 -12.37
CA VAL A 256 -1.93 -4.70 -10.94
C VAL A 256 -2.03 -3.32 -10.32
N PHE A 257 -3.17 -3.03 -9.72
CA PHE A 257 -3.49 -1.76 -9.08
C PHE A 257 -3.65 -1.95 -7.58
N SER A 258 -3.04 -1.07 -6.79
CA SER A 258 -3.19 -1.02 -5.34
C SER A 258 -4.06 0.19 -4.97
N PHE A 259 -5.30 -0.09 -4.57
CA PHE A 259 -6.27 0.91 -4.08
C PHE A 259 -6.23 0.89 -2.55
N SER A 260 -5.79 1.97 -1.93
CA SER A 260 -5.55 1.97 -0.48
C SER A 260 -6.12 3.19 0.23
N HIS A 261 -6.54 2.98 1.49
CA HIS A 261 -7.01 4.04 2.38
C HIS A 261 -6.83 3.64 3.84
N HIS A 262 -7.00 4.61 4.74
CA HIS A 262 -6.91 4.40 6.18
C HIS A 262 -8.30 4.12 6.77
N ARG A 263 -8.40 3.12 7.64
CA ARG A 263 -9.65 2.78 8.35
C ARG A 263 -10.21 3.95 9.19
N PRO A 264 -9.41 4.75 9.90
CA PRO A 264 -9.92 5.90 10.64
C PRO A 264 -10.82 6.84 9.82
N SER A 265 -10.69 6.88 8.48
CA SER A 265 -11.59 7.62 7.59
C SER A 265 -13.04 7.11 7.58
N LEU A 266 -13.32 5.95 8.19
CA LEU A 266 -14.70 5.44 8.36
C LEU A 266 -15.46 6.09 9.52
N ALA A 267 -14.82 6.93 10.32
CA ALA A 267 -15.45 7.69 11.38
C ALA A 267 -15.14 9.19 11.23
N PRO A 268 -16.17 10.03 11.10
CA PRO A 268 -15.97 11.47 10.94
C PRO A 268 -15.11 12.09 12.03
N GLY A 269 -14.18 12.98 11.64
CA GLY A 269 -13.28 13.69 12.55
C GLY A 269 -11.93 13.01 12.78
N ASN A 270 -11.76 11.74 12.40
CA ASN A 270 -10.51 11.00 12.65
C ASN A 270 -9.43 11.23 11.58
N THR A 271 -9.80 11.75 10.43
CA THR A 271 -8.83 12.09 9.37
C THR A 271 -9.19 13.44 8.72
N PRO A 272 -8.25 14.12 8.08
CA PRO A 272 -8.55 15.36 7.38
C PRO A 272 -9.47 15.15 6.15
N TYR A 273 -9.66 13.92 5.71
CA TYR A 273 -10.42 13.58 4.51
C TYR A 273 -11.91 13.39 4.77
N VAL A 274 -12.28 13.04 6.01
CA VAL A 274 -13.66 12.76 6.43
C VAL A 274 -13.91 13.47 7.75
N GLN A 275 -14.50 14.67 7.68
CA GLN A 275 -14.74 15.52 8.85
C GLN A 275 -16.18 15.43 9.39
N ASN A 276 -17.11 14.99 8.54
CA ASN A 276 -18.54 14.92 8.86
C ASN A 276 -19.22 13.79 8.09
N GLU A 277 -20.49 13.54 8.38
CA GLU A 277 -21.29 12.49 7.75
C GLU A 277 -21.45 12.67 6.21
N ALA A 278 -21.45 13.89 5.71
CA ALA A 278 -21.51 14.14 4.28
C ALA A 278 -20.20 13.73 3.58
N ASP A 279 -19.07 13.94 4.25
CA ASP A 279 -17.76 13.48 3.78
C ASP A 279 -17.69 11.95 3.80
N LEU A 280 -18.17 11.30 4.86
CA LEU A 280 -18.23 9.83 4.95
C LEU A 280 -19.05 9.24 3.79
N ARG A 281 -20.25 9.80 3.53
CA ARG A 281 -21.06 9.35 2.40
C ARG A 281 -20.35 9.54 1.05
N ARG A 282 -19.60 10.64 0.87
CA ARG A 282 -18.78 10.85 -0.35
C ARG A 282 -17.62 9.86 -0.45
N PHE A 283 -16.95 9.61 0.66
CA PHE A 283 -15.85 8.66 0.75
C PHE A 283 -16.31 7.24 0.36
N LEU A 284 -17.38 6.75 0.95
CA LEU A 284 -17.93 5.42 0.64
C LEU A 284 -18.41 5.34 -0.82
N ARG A 285 -19.10 6.38 -1.34
CA ARG A 285 -19.47 6.43 -2.75
C ARG A 285 -18.30 6.41 -3.71
N ARG A 286 -17.17 7.05 -3.39
CA ARG A 286 -15.96 6.99 -4.23
C ARG A 286 -15.38 5.59 -4.31
N ILE A 287 -15.39 4.85 -3.20
CA ILE A 287 -14.98 3.44 -3.19
C ILE A 287 -15.90 2.63 -4.11
N GLU A 288 -17.20 2.76 -3.94
CA GLU A 288 -18.20 2.04 -4.74
C GLU A 288 -18.09 2.36 -6.24
N GLN A 289 -18.04 3.65 -6.59
CA GLN A 289 -17.87 4.11 -7.97
C GLN A 289 -16.58 3.60 -8.61
N TYR A 290 -15.48 3.57 -7.84
CA TYR A 290 -14.23 3.06 -8.35
C TYR A 290 -14.27 1.56 -8.63
N LEU A 291 -14.85 0.77 -7.74
CA LEU A 291 -14.99 -0.68 -7.92
C LEU A 291 -15.92 -1.01 -9.09
N GLU A 292 -17.03 -0.30 -9.23
CA GLU A 292 -17.94 -0.41 -10.37
C GLU A 292 -17.24 -0.08 -11.70
N PHE A 293 -16.52 1.05 -11.74
CA PHE A 293 -15.74 1.44 -12.92
C PHE A 293 -14.68 0.40 -13.27
N PHE A 294 -13.96 -0.11 -12.27
CA PHE A 294 -12.86 -1.06 -12.51
C PHE A 294 -13.39 -2.41 -13.01
N ALA A 295 -14.51 -2.89 -12.49
CA ALA A 295 -15.14 -4.12 -12.94
C ALA A 295 -15.85 -3.95 -14.28
N GLY A 296 -16.66 -2.89 -14.44
CA GLY A 296 -17.52 -2.67 -15.59
C GLY A 296 -16.80 -2.06 -16.80
N GLU A 297 -16.18 -0.89 -16.64
CA GLU A 297 -15.57 -0.19 -17.79
C GLU A 297 -14.17 -0.72 -18.14
N ILE A 298 -13.36 -1.07 -17.14
CA ILE A 298 -12.00 -1.59 -17.37
C ILE A 298 -12.03 -3.10 -17.66
N GLY A 299 -13.09 -3.81 -17.28
CA GLY A 299 -13.14 -5.27 -17.36
C GLY A 299 -12.13 -5.95 -16.42
N GLY A 300 -11.75 -5.24 -15.36
CA GLY A 300 -10.81 -5.75 -14.36
C GLY A 300 -11.51 -6.58 -13.28
N ARG A 301 -10.73 -7.28 -12.47
CA ARG A 301 -11.23 -8.01 -11.30
C ARG A 301 -10.48 -7.63 -10.04
N ALA A 302 -11.12 -7.80 -8.89
CA ALA A 302 -10.43 -7.78 -7.61
C ALA A 302 -9.50 -8.98 -7.48
N ALA A 303 -8.45 -8.82 -6.70
CA ALA A 303 -7.50 -9.88 -6.36
C ALA A 303 -6.92 -9.63 -4.98
N THR A 304 -6.55 -10.71 -4.28
CA THR A 304 -5.75 -10.61 -3.06
C THR A 304 -4.26 -10.50 -3.41
N PRO A 305 -3.41 -10.00 -2.50
CA PRO A 305 -1.96 -10.03 -2.69
C PRO A 305 -1.41 -11.43 -2.96
N PHE A 306 -2.01 -12.47 -2.36
CA PHE A 306 -1.60 -13.87 -2.61
C PHE A 306 -1.94 -14.34 -4.02
N GLU A 307 -3.07 -13.91 -4.60
CA GLU A 307 -3.40 -14.21 -5.99
C GLU A 307 -2.44 -13.52 -6.97
N VAL A 308 -2.03 -12.28 -6.66
CA VAL A 308 -0.98 -11.58 -7.43
C VAL A 308 0.35 -12.33 -7.33
N LYS A 309 0.73 -12.76 -6.12
CA LYS A 309 1.95 -13.54 -5.89
C LYS A 309 1.94 -14.86 -6.69
N ALA A 310 0.85 -15.61 -6.64
CA ALA A 310 0.72 -16.86 -7.37
C ALA A 310 0.85 -16.68 -8.90
N LEU A 311 0.39 -15.55 -9.44
CA LEU A 311 0.62 -15.21 -10.85
C LEU A 311 2.08 -14.86 -11.12
N ALA A 312 2.70 -14.06 -10.27
CA ALA A 312 4.11 -13.68 -10.41
C ALA A 312 5.05 -14.88 -10.35
N GLU A 313 4.75 -15.87 -9.49
CA GLU A 313 5.47 -17.15 -9.40
C GLU A 313 5.36 -17.97 -10.69
N ARG A 314 4.15 -18.08 -11.25
CA ARG A 314 3.94 -18.78 -12.53
C ARG A 314 4.72 -18.14 -13.66
N TRP A 315 4.74 -16.82 -13.74
CA TRP A 315 5.50 -16.11 -14.78
C TRP A 315 7.01 -16.26 -14.62
N ARG A 316 7.49 -16.29 -13.39
CA ARG A 316 8.91 -16.54 -13.09
C ARG A 316 9.31 -17.93 -13.54
N SER A 317 8.55 -18.98 -13.19
CA SER A 317 8.82 -20.37 -13.57
C SER A 317 8.80 -20.57 -15.10
N GLN A 318 7.89 -19.91 -15.82
CA GLN A 318 7.85 -19.95 -17.29
C GLN A 318 9.10 -19.35 -17.93
N ARG A 319 9.55 -18.18 -17.44
CA ARG A 319 10.78 -17.53 -17.92
C ARG A 319 12.02 -18.41 -17.68
N ASP A 320 12.14 -19.01 -16.51
CA ASP A 320 13.25 -19.89 -16.17
C ASP A 320 13.27 -21.14 -17.08
N THR A 321 12.12 -21.69 -17.39
CA THR A 321 11.95 -22.81 -18.32
C THR A 321 12.33 -22.42 -19.76
N GLU A 322 11.90 -21.27 -20.24
CA GLU A 322 12.26 -20.79 -21.58
C GLU A 322 13.75 -20.45 -21.70
N HIS A 323 14.34 -19.86 -20.67
CA HIS A 323 15.78 -19.59 -20.64
C HIS A 323 16.60 -20.90 -20.67
N THR A 324 16.22 -21.90 -19.89
CA THR A 324 16.84 -23.22 -19.85
C THR A 324 16.71 -23.93 -21.19
N ARG A 325 15.56 -23.78 -21.88
CA ARG A 325 15.32 -24.37 -23.20
C ARG A 325 16.18 -23.76 -24.30
N LYS A 326 16.35 -22.41 -24.29
CA LYS A 326 17.21 -21.68 -25.24
C LYS A 326 18.70 -22.04 -25.06
N HIS A 327 19.14 -22.35 -23.87
CA HIS A 327 20.53 -22.74 -23.61
C HIS A 327 20.82 -24.24 -23.79
N ARG A 328 19.78 -25.10 -23.87
CA ARG A 328 19.95 -26.53 -24.17
C ARG A 328 20.04 -26.88 -25.67
N PHE A 329 19.60 -25.98 -26.53
CA PHE A 329 19.72 -26.15 -27.97
C PHE A 329 20.44 -24.94 -28.57
N PRO A 330 21.77 -24.99 -28.76
CA PRO A 330 22.44 -24.00 -29.60
C PRO A 330 21.82 -24.09 -31.00
N PRO A 331 21.69 -22.96 -31.73
CA PRO A 331 21.21 -23.00 -33.12
C PRO A 331 22.11 -23.92 -33.88
N GLY A 332 21.49 -24.92 -34.55
CA GLY A 332 22.19 -25.97 -35.31
C GLY A 332 23.17 -25.36 -36.25
N GLY A 333 24.44 -25.75 -36.12
CA GLY A 333 25.45 -25.45 -37.14
C GLY A 333 24.98 -25.99 -38.51
N GLU A 334 24.92 -25.09 -39.47
CA GLU A 334 24.80 -25.46 -40.86
C GLU A 334 25.99 -26.37 -41.20
N ALA A 335 25.68 -27.61 -41.47
CA ALA A 335 26.62 -28.54 -42.10
C ALA A 335 26.81 -28.06 -43.55
N GLY A 336 27.88 -27.32 -43.77
CA GLY A 336 28.36 -27.03 -45.08
C GLY A 336 28.89 -28.33 -45.71
N SER A 337 28.29 -28.71 -46.82
CA SER A 337 28.85 -29.64 -47.80
C SER A 337 29.63 -28.86 -48.84
#